data_c8f794a2216e9e59db58f812e9a705da
#
_entry.id   c8f794a2216e9e59db58f812e9a705da
#
_cell.length_a   1.000
_cell.length_b   1.000
_cell.length_c   1.000
_cell.angle_alpha   90.00
_cell.angle_beta   90.00
_cell.angle_gamma   90.00
#
_symmetry.space_group_name_H-M   'P 1'
#
loop_
_entity.id
_entity.type
_entity.pdbx_description
1 polymer ?
#
loop_
_entity_poly.entity_id
_entity_poly.type
_entity_poly.pdbx_seq_one_letter_code
_entity_poly.pdbx_strand_id
1 'polypeptide(L)'
;MERKSAAGSIRNKERSKKKNFLDAVGEILKTKGYAALKINDIAATAGVDKKMIYTYFGGMDGLMDEYIRSQDYWSKMTPGDTAPNFDDHGRAFAKELLLAQYDYVHKNKEAQKLLLWRLSEPRKSLKKMTDTQEENGEALFKFVADPFFGERAKEYRAIMSILVSGLYYLNMYASLNGSIFCGIDLNTPEGRDTVKKAISFLVDQTYDNLNTKQE
;
A
#
# COMPACT_ATOMS: atom_id res chain seq x y z
N MET A 1 15.26 -42.86 -2.03
CA MET A 1 14.03 -42.23 -2.55
C MET A 1 13.00 -42.18 -1.43
N GLU A 2 12.89 -41.04 -0.72
CA GLU A 2 11.89 -40.86 0.33
C GLU A 2 10.51 -40.68 -0.29
N ARG A 3 9.57 -41.55 0.05
CA ARG A 3 8.15 -41.43 -0.29
C ARG A 3 7.57 -40.24 0.49
N LYS A 4 7.32 -39.13 -0.19
CA LYS A 4 6.47 -38.04 0.37
C LYS A 4 5.15 -38.65 0.82
N SER A 5 4.79 -38.47 2.09
CA SER A 5 3.56 -39.07 2.64
C SER A 5 2.34 -38.51 1.88
N ALA A 6 1.31 -39.34 1.70
CA ALA A 6 0.07 -38.96 1.00
C ALA A 6 -0.58 -37.71 1.62
N ALA A 7 -0.49 -37.53 2.93
CA ALA A 7 -0.95 -36.33 3.65
C ALA A 7 -0.19 -35.06 3.23
N GLY A 8 1.11 -35.13 2.99
CA GLY A 8 1.91 -34.00 2.50
C GLY A 8 1.52 -33.58 1.07
N SER A 9 1.20 -34.56 0.22
CA SER A 9 0.74 -34.31 -1.15
C SER A 9 -0.64 -33.63 -1.19
N ILE A 10 -1.58 -34.06 -0.34
CA ILE A 10 -2.93 -33.46 -0.23
C ILE A 10 -2.83 -32.00 0.25
N ARG A 11 -2.05 -31.75 1.32
CA ARG A 11 -1.85 -30.40 1.88
C ARG A 11 -1.21 -29.43 0.88
N ASN A 12 -0.27 -29.91 0.07
CA ASN A 12 0.34 -29.10 -0.99
C ASN A 12 -0.66 -28.78 -2.10
N LYS A 13 -1.54 -29.71 -2.46
CA LYS A 13 -2.59 -29.51 -3.47
C LYS A 13 -3.65 -28.49 -3.01
N GLU A 14 -4.02 -28.54 -1.75
CA GLU A 14 -4.94 -27.56 -1.14
C GLU A 14 -4.31 -26.15 -1.08
N ARG A 15 -3.05 -26.05 -0.64
CA ARG A 15 -2.31 -24.79 -0.62
C ARG A 15 -2.18 -24.17 -2.01
N SER A 16 -1.93 -24.99 -3.04
CA SER A 16 -1.88 -24.54 -4.43
C SER A 16 -3.23 -23.99 -4.89
N LYS A 17 -4.34 -24.70 -4.60
CA LYS A 17 -5.69 -24.23 -4.98
C LYS A 17 -6.09 -22.94 -4.27
N LYS A 18 -5.78 -22.80 -2.97
CA LYS A 18 -5.99 -21.54 -2.23
C LYS A 18 -5.24 -20.39 -2.89
N LYS A 19 -3.96 -20.62 -3.23
CA LYS A 19 -3.15 -19.62 -3.93
C LYS A 19 -3.76 -19.23 -5.26
N ASN A 20 -4.25 -20.17 -6.07
CA ASN A 20 -4.88 -19.86 -7.36
C ASN A 20 -6.09 -18.92 -7.20
N PHE A 21 -6.90 -19.09 -6.15
CA PHE A 21 -8.00 -18.16 -5.88
C PHE A 21 -7.51 -16.76 -5.53
N LEU A 22 -6.49 -16.64 -4.68
CA LEU A 22 -5.92 -15.33 -4.32
C LEU A 22 -5.29 -14.65 -5.54
N ASP A 23 -4.55 -15.39 -6.36
CA ASP A 23 -3.97 -14.90 -7.61
C ASP A 23 -5.06 -14.43 -8.59
N ALA A 24 -6.18 -15.17 -8.69
CA ALA A 24 -7.33 -14.80 -9.52
C ALA A 24 -8.03 -13.53 -9.04
N VAL A 25 -8.17 -13.33 -7.72
CA VAL A 25 -8.69 -12.09 -7.15
C VAL A 25 -7.78 -10.92 -7.54
N GLY A 26 -6.46 -11.06 -7.38
CA GLY A 26 -5.49 -10.02 -7.75
C GLY A 26 -5.54 -9.68 -9.24
N GLU A 27 -5.64 -10.69 -10.11
CA GLU A 27 -5.74 -10.49 -11.56
C GLU A 27 -7.02 -9.73 -11.95
N ILE A 28 -8.18 -10.12 -11.41
CA ILE A 28 -9.45 -9.44 -11.67
C ILE A 28 -9.43 -8.02 -11.10
N LEU A 29 -8.94 -7.85 -9.87
CA LEU A 29 -8.83 -6.53 -9.25
C LEU A 29 -7.95 -5.60 -10.09
N LYS A 30 -6.80 -6.06 -10.52
CA LYS A 30 -5.84 -5.29 -11.32
C LYS A 30 -6.40 -4.89 -12.69
N THR A 31 -7.10 -5.79 -13.37
CA THR A 31 -7.56 -5.60 -14.74
C THR A 31 -8.94 -4.96 -14.85
N LYS A 32 -9.87 -5.32 -13.96
CA LYS A 32 -11.28 -4.94 -14.02
C LYS A 32 -11.78 -4.15 -12.82
N GLY A 33 -10.99 -4.09 -11.73
CA GLY A 33 -11.37 -3.41 -10.50
C GLY A 33 -12.27 -4.25 -9.57
N TYR A 34 -12.53 -3.72 -8.37
CA TYR A 34 -13.23 -4.46 -7.30
C TYR A 34 -14.69 -4.81 -7.63
N ALA A 35 -15.39 -3.98 -8.40
CA ALA A 35 -16.78 -4.23 -8.82
C ALA A 35 -16.93 -5.49 -9.70
N ALA A 36 -15.86 -5.95 -10.32
CA ALA A 36 -15.83 -7.16 -11.13
C ALA A 36 -15.51 -8.44 -10.33
N LEU A 37 -15.28 -8.36 -9.05
CA LEU A 37 -14.99 -9.51 -8.18
C LEU A 37 -16.26 -10.31 -7.93
N LYS A 38 -16.55 -11.27 -8.80
CA LYS A 38 -17.70 -12.17 -8.71
C LYS A 38 -17.22 -13.61 -8.55
N ILE A 39 -17.92 -14.39 -7.73
CA ILE A 39 -17.54 -15.76 -7.37
C ILE A 39 -17.31 -16.67 -8.60
N ASN A 40 -18.15 -16.53 -9.63
CA ASN A 40 -18.02 -17.35 -10.84
C ASN A 40 -16.78 -16.95 -11.67
N ASP A 41 -16.50 -15.65 -11.77
CA ASP A 41 -15.36 -15.12 -12.54
C ASP A 41 -14.04 -15.48 -11.84
N ILE A 42 -14.01 -15.39 -10.51
CA ILE A 42 -12.85 -15.80 -9.72
C ILE A 42 -12.58 -17.29 -9.87
N ALA A 43 -13.62 -18.12 -9.77
CA ALA A 43 -13.49 -19.58 -9.93
C ALA A 43 -13.00 -19.95 -11.34
N ALA A 44 -13.54 -19.32 -12.37
CA ALA A 44 -13.12 -19.51 -13.75
C ALA A 44 -11.65 -19.10 -13.97
N THR A 45 -11.26 -17.93 -13.46
CA THR A 45 -9.88 -17.42 -13.56
C THR A 45 -8.91 -18.31 -12.79
N ALA A 46 -9.31 -18.81 -11.61
CA ALA A 46 -8.49 -19.71 -10.78
C ALA A 46 -8.36 -21.13 -11.37
N GLY A 47 -9.23 -21.52 -12.29
CA GLY A 47 -9.32 -22.90 -12.79
C GLY A 47 -9.71 -23.91 -11.71
N VAL A 48 -10.52 -23.48 -10.71
CA VAL A 48 -10.92 -24.28 -9.56
C VAL A 48 -12.43 -24.19 -9.35
N ASP A 49 -13.08 -25.32 -8.99
CA ASP A 49 -14.52 -25.33 -8.72
C ASP A 49 -14.89 -24.30 -7.63
N LYS A 50 -15.92 -23.51 -7.89
CA LYS A 50 -16.42 -22.46 -6.99
C LYS A 50 -16.84 -22.98 -5.60
N LYS A 51 -17.24 -24.25 -5.47
CA LYS A 51 -17.55 -24.89 -4.19
C LYS A 51 -16.35 -24.85 -3.25
N MET A 52 -15.12 -24.86 -3.79
CA MET A 52 -13.91 -24.81 -3.01
C MET A 52 -13.70 -23.43 -2.33
N ILE A 53 -14.31 -22.34 -2.84
CA ILE A 53 -14.32 -21.03 -2.17
C ILE A 53 -15.02 -21.14 -0.81
N TYR A 54 -16.16 -21.82 -0.77
CA TYR A 54 -16.88 -22.05 0.49
C TYR A 54 -16.10 -22.95 1.44
N THR A 55 -15.50 -24.02 0.90
CA THR A 55 -14.69 -24.96 1.69
C THR A 55 -13.44 -24.32 2.29
N TYR A 56 -12.73 -23.50 1.53
CA TYR A 56 -11.43 -22.94 1.95
C TYR A 56 -11.52 -21.63 2.69
N PHE A 57 -12.52 -20.82 2.39
CA PHE A 57 -12.61 -19.43 2.86
C PHE A 57 -13.94 -19.12 3.56
N GLY A 58 -14.90 -20.05 3.60
CA GLY A 58 -16.23 -19.81 4.17
C GLY A 58 -17.14 -18.95 3.28
N GLY A 59 -16.72 -18.68 2.03
CA GLY A 59 -17.48 -17.88 1.07
C GLY A 59 -16.67 -16.72 0.49
N MET A 60 -17.38 -15.83 -0.23
CA MET A 60 -16.77 -14.72 -0.94
C MET A 60 -16.09 -13.74 0.01
N ASP A 61 -16.73 -13.40 1.12
CA ASP A 61 -16.17 -12.44 2.09
C ASP A 61 -14.88 -12.96 2.72
N GLY A 62 -14.85 -14.23 3.11
CA GLY A 62 -13.64 -14.85 3.64
C GLY A 62 -12.49 -14.91 2.63
N LEU A 63 -12.81 -15.14 1.34
CA LEU A 63 -11.81 -15.09 0.28
C LEU A 63 -11.24 -13.66 0.12
N MET A 64 -12.10 -12.64 0.10
CA MET A 64 -11.66 -11.24 0.02
C MET A 64 -10.82 -10.84 1.23
N ASP A 65 -11.24 -11.24 2.42
CA ASP A 65 -10.50 -10.93 3.65
C ASP A 65 -9.13 -11.62 3.70
N GLU A 66 -9.04 -12.85 3.19
CA GLU A 66 -7.75 -13.56 3.06
C GLU A 66 -6.85 -12.89 2.04
N TYR A 67 -7.42 -12.48 0.89
CA TYR A 67 -6.69 -11.75 -0.14
C TYR A 67 -6.13 -10.43 0.41
N ILE A 68 -6.97 -9.59 1.03
CA ILE A 68 -6.55 -8.31 1.61
C ILE A 68 -5.45 -8.52 2.65
N ARG A 69 -5.58 -9.52 3.54
CA ARG A 69 -4.55 -9.87 4.52
C ARG A 69 -3.23 -10.33 3.90
N SER A 70 -3.31 -10.97 2.73
CA SER A 70 -2.10 -11.41 2.01
C SER A 70 -1.33 -10.25 1.35
N GLN A 71 -1.93 -9.06 1.27
CA GLN A 71 -1.32 -7.86 0.71
C GLN A 71 -0.54 -7.12 1.79
N ASP A 72 0.70 -7.52 1.99
CA ASP A 72 1.62 -6.78 2.85
C ASP A 72 2.20 -5.58 2.10
N TYR A 73 1.51 -4.45 2.26
CA TYR A 73 1.91 -3.20 1.62
C TYR A 73 3.08 -2.52 2.31
N TRP A 74 3.09 -2.59 3.64
CA TRP A 74 4.03 -1.79 4.42
C TRP A 74 5.46 -2.29 4.26
N SER A 75 5.69 -3.59 4.32
CA SER A 75 7.02 -4.16 4.12
C SER A 75 7.59 -3.92 2.72
N LYS A 76 6.71 -3.69 1.73
CA LYS A 76 7.11 -3.39 0.34
C LYS A 76 7.33 -1.90 0.08
N MET A 77 6.93 -1.03 0.98
CA MET A 77 7.06 0.42 0.88
C MET A 77 8.14 1.00 1.78
N THR A 78 8.69 0.22 2.71
CA THR A 78 9.84 0.65 3.53
C THR A 78 11.12 0.69 2.70
N PRO A 79 11.90 1.76 2.77
CA PRO A 79 13.17 1.86 2.06
C PRO A 79 14.19 0.86 2.62
N GLY A 80 14.76 0.04 1.72
CA GLY A 80 16.03 -0.68 1.90
C GLY A 80 16.14 -1.70 3.04
N ASP A 81 17.21 -2.51 2.96
CA ASP A 81 17.58 -3.51 3.97
C ASP A 81 18.47 -2.94 5.10
N THR A 82 18.84 -1.65 5.02
CA THR A 82 19.64 -0.97 6.03
C THR A 82 18.75 -0.38 7.13
N ALA A 83 19.15 -0.56 8.38
CA ALA A 83 18.48 0.08 9.50
C ALA A 83 18.42 1.61 9.27
N PRO A 84 17.24 2.23 9.43
CA PRO A 84 17.12 3.67 9.21
C PRO A 84 18.04 4.44 10.16
N ASN A 85 18.77 5.42 9.61
CA ASN A 85 19.51 6.39 10.41
C ASN A 85 18.57 7.56 10.78
N PHE A 86 18.52 7.90 12.05
CA PHE A 86 17.71 8.98 12.59
C PHE A 86 18.55 10.14 13.18
N ASP A 87 19.84 10.23 12.85
CA ASP A 87 20.72 11.31 13.35
C ASP A 87 20.26 12.69 12.93
N ASP A 88 19.51 12.80 11.82
CA ASP A 88 18.85 14.02 11.33
C ASP A 88 17.39 14.15 11.79
N HIS A 89 17.03 13.48 12.90
CA HIS A 89 15.67 13.43 13.44
C HIS A 89 14.63 12.84 12.49
N GLY A 90 15.09 12.00 11.55
CA GLY A 90 14.26 11.28 10.59
C GLY A 90 13.93 12.05 9.30
N ARG A 91 14.58 13.19 9.03
CA ARG A 91 14.37 14.00 7.81
C ARG A 91 14.64 13.18 6.54
N ALA A 92 15.81 12.57 6.45
CA ALA A 92 16.18 11.75 5.29
C ALA A 92 15.23 10.56 5.14
N PHE A 93 14.96 9.86 6.24
CA PHE A 93 14.05 8.72 6.24
C PHE A 93 12.63 9.10 5.78
N ALA A 94 12.08 10.22 6.23
CA ALA A 94 10.76 10.71 5.80
C ALA A 94 10.73 10.97 4.29
N LYS A 95 11.78 11.59 3.71
CA LYS A 95 11.90 11.78 2.26
C LYS A 95 11.95 10.45 1.52
N GLU A 96 12.83 9.56 1.91
CA GLU A 96 12.98 8.24 1.29
C GLU A 96 11.69 7.44 1.32
N LEU A 97 10.99 7.43 2.47
CA LEU A 97 9.72 6.74 2.62
C LEU A 97 8.65 7.29 1.68
N LEU A 98 8.47 8.61 1.61
CA LEU A 98 7.49 9.22 0.71
C LEU A 98 7.82 8.97 -0.77
N LEU A 99 9.09 9.06 -1.15
CA LEU A 99 9.53 8.79 -2.52
C LEU A 99 9.36 7.30 -2.88
N ALA A 100 9.67 6.40 -1.96
CA ALA A 100 9.45 4.96 -2.14
C ALA A 100 7.96 4.63 -2.31
N GLN A 101 7.08 5.23 -1.49
CA GLN A 101 5.63 5.09 -1.61
C GLN A 101 5.13 5.63 -2.95
N TYR A 102 5.60 6.80 -3.38
CA TYR A 102 5.23 7.40 -4.67
C TYR A 102 5.58 6.47 -5.84
N ASP A 103 6.78 5.90 -5.85
CA ASP A 103 7.21 4.97 -6.89
C ASP A 103 6.52 3.61 -6.81
N TYR A 104 6.30 3.09 -5.60
CA TYR A 104 5.61 1.82 -5.41
C TYR A 104 4.18 1.87 -5.95
N VAL A 105 3.41 2.90 -5.58
CA VAL A 105 2.03 3.05 -6.03
C VAL A 105 1.97 3.23 -7.54
N HIS A 106 2.90 3.99 -8.14
CA HIS A 106 2.97 4.14 -9.60
C HIS A 106 3.15 2.80 -10.32
N LYS A 107 4.08 1.99 -9.85
CA LYS A 107 4.46 0.71 -10.49
C LYS A 107 3.46 -0.41 -10.22
N ASN A 108 2.64 -0.29 -9.17
CA ASN A 108 1.79 -1.38 -8.71
C ASN A 108 0.31 -1.09 -8.93
N LYS A 109 -0.23 -1.56 -10.07
CA LYS A 109 -1.65 -1.39 -10.42
C LYS A 109 -2.60 -2.04 -9.42
N GLU A 110 -2.21 -3.14 -8.81
CA GLU A 110 -2.99 -3.83 -7.78
C GLU A 110 -3.12 -2.95 -6.54
N ALA A 111 -2.01 -2.31 -6.13
CA ALA A 111 -1.98 -1.32 -5.06
C ALA A 111 -2.93 -0.15 -5.33
N GLN A 112 -2.88 0.42 -6.52
CA GLN A 112 -3.79 1.52 -6.91
C GLN A 112 -5.25 1.10 -6.81
N LYS A 113 -5.61 -0.09 -7.30
CA LYS A 113 -6.98 -0.62 -7.24
C LYS A 113 -7.45 -0.89 -5.80
N LEU A 114 -6.56 -1.35 -4.94
CA LEU A 114 -6.86 -1.57 -3.53
C LEU A 114 -7.06 -0.25 -2.77
N LEU A 115 -6.23 0.76 -3.05
CA LEU A 115 -6.43 2.12 -2.52
C LEU A 115 -7.78 2.70 -2.93
N LEU A 116 -8.18 2.54 -4.19
CA LEU A 116 -9.50 2.96 -4.67
C LEU A 116 -10.62 2.20 -3.97
N TRP A 117 -10.48 0.88 -3.80
CA TRP A 117 -11.47 0.08 -3.10
C TRP A 117 -11.67 0.54 -1.66
N ARG A 118 -10.58 0.84 -0.94
CA ARG A 118 -10.63 1.41 0.42
C ARG A 118 -11.49 2.69 0.52
N LEU A 119 -11.46 3.52 -0.51
CA LEU A 119 -12.19 4.78 -0.55
C LEU A 119 -13.63 4.64 -1.05
N SER A 120 -13.97 3.48 -1.64
CA SER A 120 -15.26 3.30 -2.33
C SER A 120 -16.32 2.65 -1.44
N GLU A 121 -15.93 1.74 -0.54
CA GLU A 121 -16.87 1.03 0.31
C GLU A 121 -16.24 0.62 1.66
N PRO A 122 -17.01 0.63 2.75
CA PRO A 122 -16.53 0.15 4.03
C PRO A 122 -16.43 -1.38 4.03
N ARG A 123 -15.26 -1.92 4.46
CA ARG A 123 -15.03 -3.35 4.64
C ARG A 123 -14.11 -3.58 5.84
N LYS A 124 -14.45 -4.52 6.70
CA LYS A 124 -13.68 -4.77 7.94
C LYS A 124 -12.21 -5.10 7.69
N SER A 125 -11.91 -5.89 6.66
CA SER A 125 -10.53 -6.24 6.31
C SER A 125 -9.74 -5.06 5.74
N LEU A 126 -10.37 -4.20 4.93
CA LEU A 126 -9.77 -2.96 4.45
C LEU A 126 -9.49 -2.00 5.59
N LYS A 127 -10.45 -1.86 6.51
CA LYS A 127 -10.25 -1.05 7.73
C LYS A 127 -9.09 -1.59 8.56
N LYS A 128 -9.04 -2.90 8.83
CA LYS A 128 -7.95 -3.51 9.59
C LYS A 128 -6.58 -3.29 8.94
N MET A 129 -6.50 -3.40 7.61
CA MET A 129 -5.27 -3.10 6.87
C MET A 129 -4.86 -1.64 7.06
N THR A 130 -5.81 -0.70 7.00
CA THR A 130 -5.56 0.72 7.25
C THR A 130 -5.09 0.94 8.69
N ASP A 131 -5.80 0.37 9.68
CA ASP A 131 -5.45 0.51 11.10
C ASP A 131 -4.01 0.02 11.36
N THR A 132 -3.61 -1.12 10.76
CA THR A 132 -2.23 -1.62 10.87
C THR A 132 -1.19 -0.66 10.24
N GLN A 133 -1.53 -0.02 9.11
CA GLN A 133 -0.66 0.98 8.50
C GLN A 133 -0.52 2.23 9.38
N GLU A 134 -1.63 2.69 9.98
CA GLU A 134 -1.61 3.82 10.92
C GLU A 134 -0.81 3.49 12.19
N GLU A 135 -0.95 2.28 12.75
CA GLU A 135 -0.16 1.84 13.91
C GLU A 135 1.34 1.86 13.63
N ASN A 136 1.77 1.41 12.43
CA ASN A 136 3.18 1.44 12.03
C ASN A 136 3.67 2.89 11.83
N GLY A 137 2.86 3.75 11.20
CA GLY A 137 3.16 5.18 11.05
C GLY A 137 3.23 5.90 12.39
N GLU A 138 2.30 5.60 13.30
CA GLU A 138 2.25 6.17 14.65
C GLU A 138 3.54 5.89 15.44
N ALA A 139 4.10 4.69 15.31
CA ALA A 139 5.36 4.36 15.96
C ALA A 139 6.51 5.28 15.49
N LEU A 140 6.60 5.55 14.18
CA LEU A 140 7.60 6.45 13.62
C LEU A 140 7.39 7.90 14.10
N PHE A 141 6.16 8.39 14.11
CA PHE A 141 5.87 9.72 14.65
C PHE A 141 6.26 9.82 16.11
N LYS A 142 5.76 8.90 16.95
CA LYS A 142 5.93 8.95 18.39
C LYS A 142 7.40 8.85 18.84
N PHE A 143 8.19 8.00 18.18
CA PHE A 143 9.56 7.73 18.63
C PHE A 143 10.62 8.56 17.91
N VAL A 144 10.32 9.12 16.74
CA VAL A 144 11.31 9.85 15.93
C VAL A 144 10.93 11.33 15.77
N ALA A 145 9.76 11.61 15.21
CA ALA A 145 9.40 12.98 14.82
C ALA A 145 8.88 13.84 16.00
N ASP A 146 7.95 13.31 16.80
CA ASP A 146 7.32 14.08 17.88
C ASP A 146 8.33 14.62 18.91
N PRO A 147 9.36 13.87 19.35
CA PRO A 147 10.37 14.40 20.26
C PRO A 147 11.18 15.58 19.68
N PHE A 148 11.30 15.63 18.36
CA PHE A 148 12.01 16.73 17.67
C PHE A 148 11.13 17.97 17.51
N PHE A 149 9.87 17.78 17.07
CA PHE A 149 8.96 18.90 16.82
C PHE A 149 8.24 19.44 18.07
N GLY A 150 8.23 18.70 19.18
CA GLY A 150 7.66 19.13 20.45
C GLY A 150 6.19 19.55 20.31
N GLU A 151 5.89 20.80 20.70
CA GLU A 151 4.52 21.36 20.62
C GLU A 151 3.97 21.43 19.19
N ARG A 152 4.85 21.53 18.19
CA ARG A 152 4.50 21.58 16.76
C ARG A 152 4.38 20.20 16.08
N ALA A 153 4.50 19.10 16.84
CA ALA A 153 4.39 17.74 16.29
C ALA A 153 3.06 17.51 15.56
N LYS A 154 1.95 18.08 16.05
CA LYS A 154 0.65 17.98 15.37
C LYS A 154 0.63 18.64 13.99
N GLU A 155 1.32 19.78 13.84
CA GLU A 155 1.45 20.45 12.55
C GLU A 155 2.26 19.61 11.56
N TYR A 156 3.39 19.05 12.03
CA TYR A 156 4.18 18.11 11.24
C TYR A 156 3.36 16.93 10.75
N ARG A 157 2.63 16.26 11.64
CA ARG A 157 1.74 15.14 11.30
C ARG A 157 0.67 15.53 10.28
N ALA A 158 0.08 16.72 10.40
CA ALA A 158 -0.90 17.23 9.45
C ALA A 158 -0.29 17.46 8.05
N ILE A 159 0.91 18.04 7.98
CA ILE A 159 1.64 18.20 6.72
C ILE A 159 1.95 16.84 6.08
N MET A 160 2.45 15.89 6.87
CA MET A 160 2.74 14.54 6.37
C MET A 160 1.48 13.82 5.85
N SER A 161 0.33 14.01 6.52
CA SER A 161 -0.93 13.43 6.05
C SER A 161 -1.37 14.00 4.69
N ILE A 162 -1.17 15.29 4.45
CA ILE A 162 -1.42 15.94 3.16
C ILE A 162 -0.47 15.38 2.09
N LEU A 163 0.83 15.26 2.38
CA LEU A 163 1.81 14.71 1.45
C LEU A 163 1.49 13.26 1.07
N VAL A 164 1.21 12.40 2.05
CA VAL A 164 0.82 11.00 1.81
C VAL A 164 -0.45 10.91 0.98
N SER A 165 -1.48 11.70 1.30
CA SER A 165 -2.72 11.73 0.54
C SER A 165 -2.49 12.20 -0.89
N GLY A 166 -1.70 13.26 -1.07
CA GLY A 166 -1.36 13.83 -2.38
C GLY A 166 -0.63 12.82 -3.27
N LEU A 167 0.40 12.15 -2.76
CA LEU A 167 1.14 11.17 -3.56
C LEU A 167 0.28 9.98 -4.01
N TYR A 168 -0.67 9.54 -3.18
CA TYR A 168 -1.61 8.47 -3.57
C TYR A 168 -2.58 8.97 -4.64
N TYR A 169 -3.17 10.14 -4.42
CA TYR A 169 -4.10 10.75 -5.38
C TYR A 169 -3.46 10.95 -6.75
N LEU A 170 -2.27 11.55 -6.83
CA LEU A 170 -1.57 11.82 -8.09
C LEU A 170 -1.31 10.54 -8.89
N ASN A 171 -0.90 9.45 -8.22
CA ASN A 171 -0.69 8.16 -8.89
C ASN A 171 -2.00 7.53 -9.38
N MET A 172 -3.08 7.60 -8.60
CA MET A 172 -4.38 7.08 -9.02
C MET A 172 -4.98 7.90 -10.18
N TYR A 173 -4.88 9.24 -10.09
CA TYR A 173 -5.31 10.13 -11.15
C TYR A 173 -4.61 9.82 -12.48
N ALA A 174 -3.27 9.74 -12.46
CA ALA A 174 -2.46 9.47 -13.64
C ALA A 174 -2.76 8.12 -14.30
N SER A 175 -3.22 7.14 -13.53
CA SER A 175 -3.50 5.79 -14.03
C SER A 175 -4.92 5.58 -14.57
N LEU A 176 -5.86 6.50 -14.27
CA LEU A 176 -7.29 6.28 -14.54
C LEU A 176 -7.90 7.32 -15.49
N ASN A 177 -7.72 8.60 -15.23
CA ASN A 177 -8.50 9.66 -15.84
C ASN A 177 -7.70 10.69 -16.65
N GLY A 178 -6.40 10.56 -16.69
CA GLY A 178 -5.52 11.47 -17.41
C GLY A 178 -4.14 11.51 -16.82
N SER A 179 -3.19 12.09 -17.56
CA SER A 179 -1.81 12.17 -17.10
C SER A 179 -1.44 13.55 -16.57
N ILE A 180 -2.13 14.61 -17.03
CA ILE A 180 -1.76 16.00 -16.72
C ILE A 180 -2.55 16.50 -15.51
N PHE A 181 -1.82 16.89 -14.45
CA PHE A 181 -2.38 17.53 -13.28
C PHE A 181 -1.56 18.78 -12.93
N CYS A 182 -2.24 19.93 -12.79
CA CYS A 182 -1.58 21.22 -12.61
C CYS A 182 -0.49 21.53 -13.65
N GLY A 183 -0.71 21.13 -14.92
CA GLY A 183 0.24 21.33 -16.01
C GLY A 183 1.42 20.36 -16.04
N ILE A 184 1.51 19.40 -15.11
CA ILE A 184 2.58 18.39 -15.04
C ILE A 184 2.07 17.06 -15.56
N ASP A 185 2.73 16.49 -16.57
CA ASP A 185 2.41 15.12 -17.04
C ASP A 185 3.04 14.07 -16.10
N LEU A 186 2.18 13.48 -15.26
CA LEU A 186 2.56 12.53 -14.24
C LEU A 186 3.01 11.16 -14.78
N ASN A 187 2.81 10.89 -16.07
CA ASN A 187 3.25 9.65 -16.73
C ASN A 187 4.62 9.78 -17.38
N THR A 188 5.18 10.99 -17.46
CA THR A 188 6.54 11.19 -17.97
C THR A 188 7.59 11.08 -16.86
N PRO A 189 8.81 10.64 -17.17
CA PRO A 189 9.91 10.64 -16.21
C PRO A 189 10.18 12.06 -15.64
N GLU A 190 10.10 13.09 -16.49
CA GLU A 190 10.33 14.49 -16.10
C GLU A 190 9.25 14.98 -15.11
N GLY A 191 7.97 14.74 -15.42
CA GLY A 191 6.87 15.14 -14.54
C GLY A 191 6.92 14.41 -13.19
N ARG A 192 7.27 13.13 -13.20
CA ARG A 192 7.47 12.36 -11.98
C ARG A 192 8.65 12.88 -11.14
N ASP A 193 9.77 13.20 -11.78
CA ASP A 193 10.92 13.77 -11.10
C ASP A 193 10.60 15.14 -10.49
N THR A 194 9.83 15.96 -11.19
CA THR A 194 9.34 17.25 -10.69
C THR A 194 8.52 17.06 -9.40
N VAL A 195 7.60 16.09 -9.36
CA VAL A 195 6.84 15.81 -8.13
C VAL A 195 7.73 15.31 -7.00
N LYS A 196 8.70 14.43 -7.30
CA LYS A 196 9.66 13.95 -6.29
C LYS A 196 10.50 15.07 -5.69
N LYS A 197 10.98 16.00 -6.51
CA LYS A 197 11.69 17.20 -6.04
C LYS A 197 10.81 18.07 -5.15
N ALA A 198 9.53 18.24 -5.51
CA ALA A 198 8.58 18.98 -4.70
C ALA A 198 8.32 18.30 -3.34
N ILE A 199 8.15 16.96 -3.31
CA ILE A 199 8.01 16.21 -2.05
C ILE A 199 9.24 16.44 -1.16
N SER A 200 10.45 16.26 -1.71
CA SER A 200 11.69 16.45 -0.96
C SER A 200 11.83 17.87 -0.43
N PHE A 201 11.55 18.87 -1.26
CA PHE A 201 11.55 20.28 -0.87
C PHE A 201 10.57 20.56 0.27
N LEU A 202 9.33 20.05 0.18
CA LEU A 202 8.32 20.28 1.22
C LEU A 202 8.71 19.63 2.55
N VAL A 203 9.31 18.43 2.53
CA VAL A 203 9.84 17.83 3.76
C VAL A 203 10.95 18.69 4.35
N ASP A 204 11.92 19.14 3.53
CA ASP A 204 13.01 20.00 4.00
C ASP A 204 12.48 21.30 4.62
N GLN A 205 11.57 22.00 3.93
CA GLN A 205 10.93 23.19 4.43
C GLN A 205 10.15 22.95 5.73
N THR A 206 9.53 21.80 5.87
CA THR A 206 8.80 21.43 7.09
C THR A 206 9.76 21.28 8.27
N TYR A 207 10.88 20.59 8.09
CA TYR A 207 11.91 20.44 9.13
C TYR A 207 12.56 21.77 9.49
N ASP A 208 12.85 22.62 8.50
CA ASP A 208 13.50 23.91 8.72
C ASP A 208 12.59 24.91 9.44
N ASN A 209 11.29 24.93 9.12
CA ASN A 209 10.36 25.92 9.65
C ASN A 209 9.58 25.49 10.91
N LEU A 210 9.46 24.17 11.17
CA LEU A 210 8.79 23.69 12.37
C LEU A 210 9.73 23.37 13.53
N ASN A 211 11.04 23.47 13.34
CA ASN A 211 12.01 23.22 14.41
C ASN A 211 11.92 24.31 15.47
N THR A 212 11.48 23.97 16.68
CA THR A 212 11.32 24.89 17.81
C THR A 212 12.63 25.23 18.53
N LYS A 213 13.77 24.65 18.13
CA LYS A 213 15.08 24.86 18.79
C LYS A 213 15.88 26.04 18.26
N GLN A 214 15.27 26.93 17.45
CA GLN A 214 15.94 28.12 16.91
C GLN A 214 15.68 29.41 17.71
N GLU A 215 15.18 29.32 18.94
CA GLU A 215 15.18 30.47 19.88
C GLU A 215 15.99 30.19 21.14
#